data_ed6d48d2d4a938edf13b8c8bf59c2138
#
_entry.id   ed6d48d2d4a938edf13b8c8bf59c2138
#
_cell.length_a   1.000
_cell.length_b   1.000
_cell.length_c   1.000
_cell.angle_alpha   90.00
_cell.angle_beta   90.00
_cell.angle_gamma   90.00
#
_symmetry.space_group_name_H-M   'P 1'
#
loop_
_entity.id
_entity.type
_entity.pdbx_description
1 polymer ?
#
loop_
_entity_poly.entity_id
_entity_poly.type
_entity_poly.pdbx_seq_one_letter_code
_entity_poly.pdbx_strand_id
1 'polypeptide(L)'
;MKQMQGIGQLLWKLREKEGIRQKQLCMGISSLSKYARIEADQQEIDFFLIDRIMGRLGKSVERLTYILPMDVYKIYELRQEVQQKICQRKWEEAEQYLDEYEKNKRAKEPLHRQFIEQERAQIAWLRGESVELVCEHLETAILQTMPEAENQRKTGVLSAEEYKLLLFRWEVCQETEQKRAKDEIKALVEEIFRKNFEKTERVKIIPYAALLISKVIEEGENTIYIKMRTEEALEALRDEGKLLYMPEILSQYIRILEKEQSNADFIEILRQEQKCILEVEHDYNVSFENYRLFEHVIRNFEVDAELIRRTRRASKLTQESLSEDICTQETLARIENGNQ
;
A
#
# COMPACT_ATOMS: atom_id res chain seq x y z
N MET A 1 -10.67 0.45 35.34
CA MET A 1 -10.99 0.34 33.91
C MET A 1 -10.18 1.40 33.16
N LYS A 2 -9.23 1.03 32.30
CA LYS A 2 -8.60 1.99 31.38
C LYS A 2 -9.70 2.44 30.43
N GLN A 3 -10.00 3.73 30.42
CA GLN A 3 -10.90 4.33 29.43
C GLN A 3 -10.48 3.89 28.03
N MET A 4 -11.41 3.33 27.25
CA MET A 4 -11.18 3.09 25.83
C MET A 4 -10.85 4.45 25.20
N GLN A 5 -9.63 4.58 24.72
CA GLN A 5 -9.18 5.78 24.02
C GLN A 5 -9.72 5.72 22.59
N GLY A 6 -10.27 6.81 22.08
CA GLY A 6 -10.73 6.90 20.71
C GLY A 6 -9.59 6.77 19.71
N ILE A 7 -9.92 6.52 18.45
CA ILE A 7 -8.93 6.40 17.36
C ILE A 7 -8.13 7.68 17.19
N GLY A 8 -8.74 8.84 17.39
CA GLY A 8 -8.06 10.14 17.31
C GLY A 8 -6.94 10.28 18.33
N GLN A 9 -7.16 9.85 19.57
CA GLN A 9 -6.11 9.84 20.59
C GLN A 9 -4.97 8.88 20.26
N LEU A 10 -5.25 7.73 19.62
CA LEU A 10 -4.21 6.83 19.13
C LEU A 10 -3.35 7.52 18.08
N LEU A 11 -3.98 8.13 17.08
CA LEU A 11 -3.27 8.86 16.01
C LEU A 11 -2.43 10.01 16.58
N TRP A 12 -2.99 10.79 17.51
CA TRP A 12 -2.26 11.85 18.20
C TRP A 12 -0.99 11.33 18.88
N LYS A 13 -1.10 10.25 19.68
CA LYS A 13 0.04 9.65 20.38
C LYS A 13 1.12 9.13 19.44
N LEU A 14 0.72 8.44 18.35
CA LEU A 14 1.65 7.94 17.36
C LEU A 14 2.39 9.08 16.66
N ARG A 15 1.64 10.11 16.24
CA ARG A 15 2.21 11.29 15.59
C ARG A 15 3.19 12.05 16.49
N GLU A 16 2.81 12.33 17.75
CA GLU A 16 3.68 13.02 18.72
C GLU A 16 4.95 12.21 19.01
N LYS A 17 4.84 10.89 19.11
CA LYS A 17 5.99 10.01 19.32
C LYS A 17 7.02 10.11 18.19
N GLU A 18 6.56 10.25 16.96
CA GLU A 18 7.41 10.40 15.76
C GLU A 18 7.80 11.88 15.52
N GLY A 19 7.35 12.84 16.35
CA GLY A 19 7.65 14.27 16.21
C GLY A 19 7.07 14.93 14.95
N ILE A 20 6.02 14.36 14.37
CA ILE A 20 5.41 14.81 13.11
C ILE A 20 4.33 15.86 13.40
N ARG A 21 4.30 16.96 12.62
CA ARG A 21 3.23 17.97 12.73
C ARG A 21 1.97 17.51 11.99
N GLN A 22 0.79 17.88 12.51
CA GLN A 22 -0.51 17.57 11.85
C GLN A 22 -0.52 17.94 10.36
N LYS A 23 -0.05 19.16 10.02
CA LYS A 23 0.02 19.64 8.63
C LYS A 23 0.86 18.71 7.74
N GLN A 24 1.99 18.20 8.23
CA GLN A 24 2.86 17.28 7.48
C GLN A 24 2.16 15.95 7.23
N LEU A 25 1.51 15.40 8.27
CA LEU A 25 0.87 14.09 8.21
C LEU A 25 -0.35 14.07 7.28
N CYS A 26 -1.19 15.12 7.28
CA CYS A 26 -2.41 15.19 6.47
C CYS A 26 -2.22 15.83 5.08
N MET A 27 -1.02 16.32 4.74
CA MET A 27 -0.77 17.02 3.48
C MET A 27 -1.17 16.19 2.26
N GLY A 28 -1.96 16.79 1.37
CA GLY A 28 -2.46 16.16 0.15
C GLY A 28 -3.61 15.16 0.34
N ILE A 29 -3.89 14.69 1.56
CA ILE A 29 -4.92 13.67 1.81
C ILE A 29 -6.10 14.16 2.66
N SER A 30 -5.92 15.24 3.42
CA SER A 30 -6.98 15.85 4.21
C SER A 30 -6.67 17.31 4.49
N SER A 31 -7.70 18.12 4.76
CA SER A 31 -7.48 19.45 5.29
C SER A 31 -7.00 19.41 6.75
N LEU A 32 -6.16 20.37 7.12
CA LEU A 32 -5.66 20.48 8.50
C LEU A 32 -6.77 20.55 9.53
N SER A 33 -7.84 21.32 9.23
CA SER A 33 -9.00 21.46 10.12
C SER A 33 -9.77 20.16 10.31
N LYS A 34 -9.97 19.39 9.23
CA LYS A 34 -10.60 18.06 9.30
C LYS A 34 -9.74 17.10 10.14
N TYR A 35 -8.44 17.05 9.87
CA TYR A 35 -7.53 16.16 10.58
C TYR A 35 -7.42 16.51 12.08
N ALA A 36 -7.36 17.80 12.44
CA ALA A 36 -7.33 18.23 13.84
C ALA A 36 -8.58 17.78 14.60
N ARG A 37 -9.78 17.84 13.98
CA ARG A 37 -11.02 17.32 14.59
C ARG A 37 -11.03 15.81 14.75
N ILE A 38 -10.42 15.07 13.81
CA ILE A 38 -10.24 13.61 13.91
C ILE A 38 -9.36 13.27 15.11
N GLU A 39 -8.20 13.93 15.28
CA GLU A 39 -7.32 13.70 16.43
C GLU A 39 -7.97 14.06 17.78
N ALA A 40 -8.92 14.99 17.77
CA ALA A 40 -9.69 15.38 18.97
C ALA A 40 -10.91 14.48 19.24
N ASP A 41 -11.09 13.39 18.47
CA ASP A 41 -12.28 12.51 18.50
C ASP A 41 -13.62 13.28 18.29
N GLN A 42 -13.58 14.41 17.55
CA GLN A 42 -14.75 15.24 17.21
C GLN A 42 -15.30 14.94 15.80
N GLN A 43 -14.62 14.12 15.04
CA GLN A 43 -15.01 13.70 13.71
C GLN A 43 -14.51 12.28 13.45
N GLU A 44 -15.37 11.45 12.88
CA GLU A 44 -15.00 10.12 12.43
C GLU A 44 -13.99 10.18 11.28
N ILE A 45 -13.08 9.21 11.28
CA ILE A 45 -12.10 9.06 10.23
C ILE A 45 -12.58 8.06 9.17
N ASP A 46 -12.43 8.44 7.93
CA ASP A 46 -12.70 7.55 6.80
C ASP A 46 -11.72 6.38 6.75
N PHE A 47 -12.20 5.22 6.31
CA PHE A 47 -11.43 3.98 6.23
C PHE A 47 -10.15 4.11 5.38
N PHE A 48 -10.22 4.71 4.20
CA PHE A 48 -9.05 4.89 3.34
C PHE A 48 -8.08 5.94 3.89
N LEU A 49 -8.63 6.94 4.59
CA LEU A 49 -7.81 7.97 5.22
C LEU A 49 -7.00 7.42 6.40
N ILE A 50 -7.58 6.57 7.25
CA ILE A 50 -6.84 6.00 8.36
C ILE A 50 -5.73 5.07 7.87
N ASP A 51 -5.97 4.26 6.83
CA ASP A 51 -4.94 3.42 6.21
C ASP A 51 -3.74 4.26 5.77
N ARG A 52 -3.98 5.37 5.07
CA ARG A 52 -2.92 6.25 4.61
C ARG A 52 -2.19 6.96 5.76
N ILE A 53 -2.92 7.44 6.77
CA ILE A 53 -2.34 8.08 7.96
C ILE A 53 -1.44 7.10 8.72
N MET A 54 -1.91 5.88 8.96
CA MET A 54 -1.13 4.84 9.63
C MET A 54 0.13 4.49 8.82
N GLY A 55 -0.01 4.28 7.50
CA GLY A 55 1.11 4.03 6.61
C GLY A 55 2.15 5.17 6.62
N ARG A 56 1.73 6.43 6.66
CA ARG A 56 2.63 7.59 6.81
C ARG A 56 3.36 7.61 8.15
N LEU A 57 2.72 7.11 9.20
CA LEU A 57 3.34 6.90 10.51
C LEU A 57 4.23 5.63 10.55
N GLY A 58 4.31 4.88 9.46
CA GLY A 58 5.05 3.62 9.39
C GLY A 58 4.39 2.48 10.17
N LYS A 59 3.08 2.57 10.44
CA LYS A 59 2.31 1.64 11.26
C LYS A 59 1.35 0.82 10.41
N SER A 60 1.21 -0.46 10.74
CA SER A 60 0.25 -1.35 10.12
C SER A 60 -1.16 -1.14 10.66
N VAL A 61 -2.15 -1.35 9.80
CA VAL A 61 -3.58 -1.36 10.16
C VAL A 61 -4.11 -2.76 10.46
N GLU A 62 -3.32 -3.80 10.30
CA GLU A 62 -3.75 -5.21 10.44
C GLU A 62 -4.33 -5.55 11.81
N ARG A 63 -3.98 -4.79 12.86
CA ARG A 63 -4.49 -4.97 14.22
C ARG A 63 -5.74 -4.17 14.51
N LEU A 64 -6.21 -3.37 13.57
CA LEU A 64 -7.43 -2.58 13.72
C LEU A 64 -8.60 -3.36 13.16
N THR A 65 -9.73 -3.31 13.86
CA THR A 65 -11.00 -3.83 13.36
C THR A 65 -11.92 -2.64 13.04
N TYR A 66 -12.47 -2.65 11.85
CA TYR A 66 -13.34 -1.58 11.36
C TYR A 66 -14.77 -2.07 11.25
N ILE A 67 -15.71 -1.15 11.46
CA ILE A 67 -17.10 -1.33 11.02
C ILE A 67 -17.26 -0.44 9.80
N LEU A 68 -17.55 -1.05 8.64
CA LEU A 68 -17.67 -0.35 7.37
C LEU A 68 -19.14 -0.19 6.99
N PRO A 69 -19.57 1.04 6.65
CA PRO A 69 -20.80 1.25 5.91
C PRO A 69 -20.79 0.45 4.59
N MET A 70 -21.93 -0.06 4.17
CA MET A 70 -22.05 -0.90 2.96
C MET A 70 -21.53 -0.18 1.70
N ASP A 71 -21.70 1.14 1.59
CA ASP A 71 -21.21 1.91 0.44
C ASP A 71 -19.69 2.00 0.42
N VAL A 72 -19.04 2.09 1.58
CA VAL A 72 -17.57 2.05 1.71
C VAL A 72 -17.04 0.66 1.39
N TYR A 73 -17.72 -0.39 1.87
CA TYR A 73 -17.38 -1.78 1.58
C TYR A 73 -17.41 -2.08 0.08
N LYS A 74 -18.45 -1.64 -0.64
CA LYS A 74 -18.54 -1.80 -2.11
C LYS A 74 -17.36 -1.14 -2.85
N ILE A 75 -16.92 0.05 -2.40
CA ILE A 75 -15.74 0.70 -2.99
C ILE A 75 -14.48 -0.10 -2.70
N TYR A 76 -14.35 -0.65 -1.50
CA TYR A 76 -13.25 -1.53 -1.15
C TYR A 76 -13.23 -2.79 -2.01
N GLU A 77 -14.39 -3.46 -2.21
CA GLU A 77 -14.50 -4.61 -3.10
C GLU A 77 -14.07 -4.29 -4.53
N LEU A 78 -14.54 -3.16 -5.08
CA LEU A 78 -14.12 -2.72 -6.42
C LEU A 78 -12.60 -2.54 -6.54
N ARG A 79 -11.93 -1.99 -5.51
CA ARG A 79 -10.46 -1.93 -5.49
C ARG A 79 -9.82 -3.31 -5.56
N GLN A 80 -10.32 -4.25 -4.77
CA GLN A 80 -9.79 -5.61 -4.76
C GLN A 80 -10.00 -6.30 -6.12
N GLU A 81 -11.17 -6.14 -6.74
CA GLU A 81 -11.43 -6.68 -8.08
C GLU A 81 -10.48 -6.09 -9.12
N VAL A 82 -10.30 -4.77 -9.17
CA VAL A 82 -9.34 -4.12 -10.09
C VAL A 82 -7.95 -4.74 -9.94
N GLN A 83 -7.42 -4.78 -8.71
CA GLN A 83 -6.07 -5.28 -8.46
C GLN A 83 -5.95 -6.78 -8.74
N GLN A 84 -6.95 -7.58 -8.41
CA GLN A 84 -6.98 -9.01 -8.71
C GLN A 84 -6.97 -9.27 -10.22
N LYS A 85 -7.73 -8.49 -11.00
CA LYS A 85 -7.73 -8.62 -12.46
C LYS A 85 -6.40 -8.23 -13.09
N ILE A 86 -5.74 -7.20 -12.56
CA ILE A 86 -4.37 -6.84 -12.97
C ILE A 86 -3.41 -8.00 -12.70
N CYS A 87 -3.44 -8.58 -11.51
CA CYS A 87 -2.61 -9.72 -11.15
C CYS A 87 -2.85 -10.95 -12.04
N GLN A 88 -4.11 -11.14 -12.50
CA GLN A 88 -4.50 -12.21 -13.42
C GLN A 88 -4.21 -11.89 -14.90
N ARG A 89 -3.65 -10.73 -15.23
CA ARG A 89 -3.42 -10.21 -16.60
C ARG A 89 -4.71 -10.07 -17.43
N LYS A 90 -5.81 -9.76 -16.76
CA LYS A 90 -7.14 -9.53 -17.40
C LYS A 90 -7.41 -8.04 -17.50
N TRP A 91 -6.65 -7.38 -18.38
CA TRP A 91 -6.60 -5.91 -18.47
C TRP A 91 -7.96 -5.28 -18.77
N GLU A 92 -8.74 -5.87 -19.68
CA GLU A 92 -10.05 -5.37 -20.08
C GLU A 92 -11.08 -5.46 -18.93
N GLU A 93 -11.03 -6.56 -18.15
CA GLU A 93 -11.88 -6.69 -16.96
C GLU A 93 -11.44 -5.68 -15.88
N ALA A 94 -10.13 -5.48 -15.68
CA ALA A 94 -9.59 -4.50 -14.72
C ALA A 94 -10.06 -3.07 -15.06
N GLU A 95 -10.02 -2.68 -16.34
CA GLU A 95 -10.51 -1.37 -16.78
C GLU A 95 -12.01 -1.20 -16.56
N GLN A 96 -12.83 -2.23 -16.81
CA GLN A 96 -14.27 -2.17 -16.56
C GLN A 96 -14.57 -1.91 -15.07
N TYR A 97 -13.89 -2.60 -14.16
CA TYR A 97 -14.02 -2.35 -12.72
C TYR A 97 -13.51 -0.97 -12.33
N LEU A 98 -12.44 -0.48 -12.97
CA LEU A 98 -11.90 0.84 -12.73
C LEU A 98 -12.85 1.95 -13.19
N ASP A 99 -13.50 1.76 -14.34
CA ASP A 99 -14.54 2.66 -14.84
C ASP A 99 -15.79 2.67 -13.94
N GLU A 100 -16.15 1.52 -13.37
CA GLU A 100 -17.22 1.44 -12.38
C GLU A 100 -16.84 2.17 -11.09
N TYR A 101 -15.61 1.99 -10.64
CA TYR A 101 -15.05 2.69 -9.48
C TYR A 101 -15.08 4.21 -9.68
N GLU A 102 -14.72 4.70 -10.85
CA GLU A 102 -14.68 6.14 -11.18
C GLU A 102 -16.06 6.81 -11.15
N LYS A 103 -17.15 6.05 -11.35
CA LYS A 103 -18.52 6.56 -11.23
C LYS A 103 -18.93 6.86 -9.80
N ASN A 104 -18.19 6.35 -8.81
CA ASN A 104 -18.48 6.61 -7.40
C ASN A 104 -18.20 8.07 -7.03
N LYS A 105 -19.03 8.65 -6.16
CA LYS A 105 -18.89 10.04 -5.68
C LYS A 105 -17.52 10.30 -5.05
N ARG A 106 -16.96 9.30 -4.36
CA ARG A 106 -15.66 9.37 -3.68
C ARG A 106 -14.47 9.34 -4.64
N ALA A 107 -14.65 8.91 -5.88
CA ALA A 107 -13.58 8.86 -6.90
C ALA A 107 -12.89 10.20 -7.13
N LYS A 108 -13.54 11.31 -6.75
CA LYS A 108 -12.98 12.68 -6.84
C LYS A 108 -12.04 13.04 -5.69
N GLU A 109 -12.06 12.27 -4.59
CA GLU A 109 -11.19 12.52 -3.43
C GLU A 109 -9.74 12.08 -3.75
N PRO A 110 -8.72 12.75 -3.16
CA PRO A 110 -7.31 12.50 -3.52
C PRO A 110 -6.87 11.05 -3.46
N LEU A 111 -7.23 10.31 -2.39
CA LEU A 111 -6.83 8.90 -2.21
C LEU A 111 -7.43 7.97 -3.26
N HIS A 112 -8.67 8.24 -3.67
CA HIS A 112 -9.35 7.48 -4.70
C HIS A 112 -8.85 7.83 -6.09
N ARG A 113 -8.58 9.13 -6.33
CA ARG A 113 -8.00 9.59 -7.58
C ARG A 113 -6.58 9.05 -7.79
N GLN A 114 -5.77 9.03 -6.73
CA GLN A 114 -4.46 8.38 -6.76
C GLN A 114 -4.57 6.91 -7.17
N PHE A 115 -5.50 6.17 -6.56
CA PHE A 115 -5.72 4.76 -6.88
C PHE A 115 -6.05 4.56 -8.36
N ILE A 116 -6.98 5.34 -8.91
CA ILE A 116 -7.37 5.24 -10.32
C ILE A 116 -6.16 5.44 -11.24
N GLU A 117 -5.41 6.50 -11.03
CA GLU A 117 -4.28 6.83 -11.90
C GLU A 117 -3.11 5.86 -11.73
N GLN A 118 -2.84 5.35 -10.53
CA GLN A 118 -1.81 4.33 -10.32
C GLN A 118 -2.14 3.00 -10.99
N GLU A 119 -3.41 2.56 -10.97
CA GLU A 119 -3.79 1.32 -11.63
C GLU A 119 -3.82 1.48 -13.16
N ARG A 120 -4.19 2.65 -13.70
CA ARG A 120 -4.02 2.97 -15.11
C ARG A 120 -2.56 2.93 -15.54
N ALA A 121 -1.67 3.51 -14.75
CA ALA A 121 -0.23 3.43 -15.02
C ALA A 121 0.27 1.98 -15.03
N GLN A 122 -0.16 1.17 -14.07
CA GLN A 122 0.21 -0.25 -13.98
C GLN A 122 -0.28 -1.05 -15.19
N ILE A 123 -1.53 -0.85 -15.61
CA ILE A 123 -2.11 -1.51 -16.79
C ILE A 123 -1.36 -1.09 -18.06
N ALA A 124 -1.15 0.21 -18.27
CA ALA A 124 -0.44 0.75 -19.43
C ALA A 124 1.00 0.19 -19.52
N TRP A 125 1.72 0.13 -18.40
CA TRP A 125 3.05 -0.47 -18.32
C TRP A 125 3.05 -1.95 -18.70
N LEU A 126 2.13 -2.74 -18.13
CA LEU A 126 2.04 -4.19 -18.38
C LEU A 126 1.59 -4.53 -19.80
N ARG A 127 0.87 -3.64 -20.46
CA ARG A 127 0.53 -3.74 -21.89
C ARG A 127 1.68 -3.32 -22.83
N GLY A 128 2.73 -2.71 -22.30
CA GLY A 128 3.82 -2.16 -23.11
C GLY A 128 3.43 -0.89 -23.87
N GLU A 129 2.54 -0.09 -23.30
CA GLU A 129 2.16 1.22 -23.86
C GLU A 129 3.33 2.22 -23.73
N SER A 130 3.18 3.42 -24.30
CA SER A 130 4.29 4.39 -24.33
C SER A 130 4.71 4.83 -22.93
N VAL A 131 6.02 5.06 -22.75
CA VAL A 131 6.60 5.55 -21.48
C VAL A 131 5.96 6.88 -21.07
N GLU A 132 5.68 7.74 -22.04
CA GLU A 132 5.08 9.05 -21.81
C GLU A 132 3.69 8.92 -21.17
N LEU A 133 2.85 8.00 -21.66
CA LEU A 133 1.51 7.76 -21.10
C LEU A 133 1.60 7.19 -19.67
N VAL A 134 2.49 6.24 -19.44
CA VAL A 134 2.72 5.68 -18.09
C VAL A 134 3.19 6.77 -17.13
N CYS A 135 4.15 7.60 -17.54
CA CYS A 135 4.65 8.73 -16.74
C CYS A 135 3.54 9.76 -16.45
N GLU A 136 2.66 10.08 -17.41
CA GLU A 136 1.53 11.00 -17.20
C GLU A 136 0.59 10.51 -16.10
N HIS A 137 0.20 9.25 -16.14
CA HIS A 137 -0.62 8.64 -15.09
C HIS A 137 0.09 8.62 -13.74
N LEU A 138 1.38 8.25 -13.68
CA LEU A 138 2.15 8.23 -12.44
C LEU A 138 2.31 9.63 -11.83
N GLU A 139 2.60 10.65 -12.64
CA GLU A 139 2.71 12.03 -12.18
C GLU A 139 1.37 12.54 -11.64
N THR A 140 0.28 12.23 -12.34
CA THR A 140 -1.07 12.57 -11.89
C THR A 140 -1.38 11.89 -10.56
N ALA A 141 -1.07 10.59 -10.41
CA ALA A 141 -1.27 9.85 -9.16
C ALA A 141 -0.46 10.44 -8.00
N ILE A 142 0.81 10.77 -8.24
CA ILE A 142 1.71 11.36 -7.24
C ILE A 142 1.16 12.71 -6.75
N LEU A 143 0.76 13.58 -7.64
CA LEU A 143 0.26 14.91 -7.30
C LEU A 143 -1.02 14.88 -6.46
N GLN A 144 -1.84 13.82 -6.53
CA GLN A 144 -3.07 13.72 -5.74
C GLN A 144 -2.81 13.73 -4.22
N THR A 145 -1.82 12.96 -3.75
CA THR A 145 -1.53 12.84 -2.31
C THR A 145 -0.19 13.44 -1.91
N MET A 146 0.67 13.72 -2.88
CA MET A 146 1.99 14.29 -2.68
C MET A 146 2.21 15.58 -3.50
N PRO A 147 1.38 16.63 -3.30
CA PRO A 147 1.48 17.87 -4.09
C PRO A 147 2.82 18.60 -3.90
N GLU A 148 3.52 18.34 -2.81
CA GLU A 148 4.87 18.83 -2.52
C GLU A 148 5.83 17.65 -2.27
N ALA A 149 5.88 16.69 -3.20
CA ALA A 149 6.56 15.41 -3.02
C ALA A 149 7.99 15.55 -2.46
N GLU A 150 8.80 16.48 -2.97
CA GLU A 150 10.16 16.71 -2.51
C GLU A 150 10.22 17.18 -1.04
N ASN A 151 9.35 18.10 -0.63
CA ASN A 151 9.27 18.57 0.75
C ASN A 151 8.72 17.49 1.68
N GLN A 152 7.72 16.72 1.22
CA GLN A 152 7.15 15.62 1.98
C GLN A 152 8.18 14.51 2.23
N ARG A 153 9.00 14.19 1.23
CA ARG A 153 10.14 13.27 1.37
C ARG A 153 11.12 13.75 2.43
N LYS A 154 11.58 15.01 2.36
CA LYS A 154 12.54 15.59 3.35
C LYS A 154 12.04 15.49 4.79
N THR A 155 10.72 15.46 4.99
CA THR A 155 10.12 15.27 6.32
C THR A 155 9.95 13.79 6.70
N GLY A 156 10.19 12.85 5.79
CA GLY A 156 10.04 11.41 6.01
C GLY A 156 8.58 10.95 6.21
N VAL A 157 7.59 11.77 5.84
CA VAL A 157 6.17 11.52 6.10
C VAL A 157 5.47 11.01 4.84
N LEU A 158 5.96 9.88 4.30
CA LEU A 158 5.32 9.13 3.21
C LEU A 158 5.03 7.69 3.64
N SER A 159 3.96 7.10 3.13
CA SER A 159 3.64 5.69 3.33
C SER A 159 4.46 4.78 2.39
N ALA A 160 4.48 3.48 2.64
CA ALA A 160 5.10 2.51 1.75
C ALA A 160 4.50 2.59 0.33
N GLU A 161 3.17 2.77 0.23
CA GLU A 161 2.47 2.89 -1.05
C GLU A 161 2.88 4.16 -1.83
N GLU A 162 3.07 5.29 -1.13
CA GLU A 162 3.56 6.53 -1.75
C GLU A 162 5.02 6.38 -2.22
N TYR A 163 5.86 5.72 -1.45
CA TYR A 163 7.23 5.39 -1.89
C TYR A 163 7.25 4.45 -3.10
N LYS A 164 6.34 3.45 -3.17
CA LYS A 164 6.23 2.58 -4.36
C LYS A 164 5.96 3.37 -5.64
N LEU A 165 5.05 4.36 -5.58
CA LEU A 165 4.78 5.21 -6.74
C LEU A 165 6.00 6.01 -7.18
N LEU A 166 6.77 6.55 -6.24
CA LEU A 166 8.01 7.28 -6.55
C LEU A 166 9.07 6.37 -7.16
N LEU A 167 9.24 5.15 -6.63
CA LEU A 167 10.16 4.15 -7.18
C LEU A 167 9.72 3.71 -8.58
N PHE A 168 8.43 3.47 -8.78
CA PHE A 168 7.92 3.04 -10.08
C PHE A 168 8.05 4.16 -11.14
N ARG A 169 7.71 5.41 -10.78
CA ARG A 169 7.96 6.54 -11.66
C ARG A 169 9.43 6.60 -12.06
N TRP A 170 10.33 6.44 -11.10
CA TRP A 170 11.76 6.43 -11.40
C TRP A 170 12.13 5.27 -12.33
N GLU A 171 11.65 4.06 -12.11
CA GLU A 171 11.93 2.89 -12.94
C GLU A 171 11.46 3.07 -14.39
N VAL A 172 10.30 3.70 -14.59
CA VAL A 172 9.73 3.98 -15.92
C VAL A 172 10.50 5.10 -16.64
N CYS A 173 10.79 6.19 -15.94
CA CYS A 173 11.34 7.41 -16.56
C CYS A 173 12.88 7.47 -16.62
N GLN A 174 13.59 6.41 -16.16
CA GLN A 174 15.07 6.43 -16.07
C GLN A 174 15.79 6.59 -17.41
N GLU A 175 15.15 6.23 -18.53
CA GLU A 175 15.76 6.32 -19.85
C GLU A 175 15.95 7.76 -20.35
N THR A 176 15.19 8.71 -19.78
CA THR A 176 15.18 10.10 -20.24
C THR A 176 16.13 11.04 -19.47
N GLU A 177 16.61 10.69 -18.26
CA GLU A 177 17.39 11.59 -17.37
C GLU A 177 18.58 10.92 -16.66
N GLN A 178 19.51 10.30 -17.38
CA GLN A 178 20.49 9.31 -16.85
C GLN A 178 21.37 9.72 -15.66
N LYS A 179 21.84 10.95 -15.47
CA LYS A 179 22.82 11.26 -14.42
C LYS A 179 22.18 11.83 -13.14
N ARG A 180 21.23 12.71 -13.30
CA ARG A 180 20.49 13.31 -12.17
C ARG A 180 19.61 12.28 -11.48
N ALA A 181 19.06 11.36 -12.27
CA ALA A 181 18.22 10.27 -11.80
C ALA A 181 18.96 9.31 -10.84
N LYS A 182 20.26 9.05 -11.04
CA LYS A 182 21.04 8.15 -10.17
C LYS A 182 21.17 8.67 -8.73
N ASP A 183 21.42 9.95 -8.54
CA ASP A 183 21.55 10.53 -7.20
C ASP A 183 20.19 10.66 -6.51
N GLU A 184 19.14 10.95 -7.26
CA GLU A 184 17.77 11.02 -6.74
C GLU A 184 17.28 9.67 -6.23
N ILE A 185 17.51 8.58 -6.98
CA ILE A 185 17.10 7.25 -6.54
C ILE A 185 17.91 6.76 -5.34
N LYS A 186 19.22 7.04 -5.29
CA LYS A 186 20.05 6.73 -4.11
C LYS A 186 19.50 7.42 -2.87
N ALA A 187 19.16 8.71 -2.97
CA ALA A 187 18.59 9.46 -1.87
C ALA A 187 17.23 8.90 -1.44
N LEU A 188 16.36 8.54 -2.41
CA LEU A 188 15.04 7.96 -2.15
C LEU A 188 15.15 6.59 -1.45
N VAL A 189 16.05 5.73 -1.92
CA VAL A 189 16.30 4.42 -1.30
C VAL A 189 16.83 4.58 0.13
N GLU A 190 17.78 5.51 0.36
CA GLU A 190 18.29 5.79 1.70
C GLU A 190 17.20 6.31 2.66
N GLU A 191 16.26 7.12 2.18
CA GLU A 191 15.11 7.55 2.97
C GLU A 191 14.24 6.36 3.38
N ILE A 192 13.93 5.46 2.44
CA ILE A 192 13.12 4.27 2.67
C ILE A 192 13.77 3.38 3.74
N PHE A 193 15.07 3.11 3.61
CA PHE A 193 15.79 2.24 4.55
C PHE A 193 15.95 2.86 5.95
N ARG A 194 16.02 4.19 6.07
CA ARG A 194 16.10 4.90 7.35
C ARG A 194 14.77 5.06 8.06
N LYS A 195 13.65 4.97 7.32
CA LYS A 195 12.34 5.17 7.91
C LYS A 195 11.98 4.04 8.88
N ASN A 196 11.43 4.43 10.06
CA ASN A 196 11.01 3.51 11.10
C ASN A 196 9.65 2.87 10.76
N PHE A 197 9.63 2.00 9.76
CA PHE A 197 8.48 1.18 9.44
C PHE A 197 8.34 -0.01 10.40
N GLU A 198 7.11 -0.34 10.79
CA GLU A 198 6.82 -1.67 11.35
C GLU A 198 7.15 -2.77 10.33
N LYS A 199 7.44 -3.99 10.81
CA LYS A 199 7.87 -5.10 9.93
C LYS A 199 6.94 -5.33 8.76
N THR A 200 5.63 -5.36 9.00
CA THR A 200 4.60 -5.54 7.98
C THR A 200 4.51 -4.41 6.94
N GLU A 201 4.89 -3.17 7.31
CA GLU A 201 5.01 -2.06 6.37
C GLU A 201 6.37 -2.07 5.65
N ARG A 202 7.43 -2.45 6.37
CA ARG A 202 8.79 -2.52 5.85
C ARG A 202 8.90 -3.50 4.68
N VAL A 203 8.32 -4.69 4.82
CA VAL A 203 8.36 -5.73 3.78
C VAL A 203 7.67 -5.34 2.48
N LYS A 204 6.75 -4.38 2.51
CA LYS A 204 6.04 -3.90 1.31
C LYS A 204 6.93 -3.09 0.36
N ILE A 205 8.02 -2.49 0.87
CA ILE A 205 8.81 -1.52 0.10
C ILE A 205 10.30 -1.85 0.03
N ILE A 206 10.89 -2.40 1.09
CA ILE A 206 12.34 -2.67 1.16
C ILE A 206 12.83 -3.58 0.04
N PRO A 207 12.15 -4.70 -0.31
CA PRO A 207 12.61 -5.56 -1.41
C PRO A 207 12.65 -4.84 -2.75
N TYR A 208 11.62 -4.06 -3.06
CA TYR A 208 11.58 -3.28 -4.30
C TYR A 208 12.69 -2.22 -4.35
N ALA A 209 12.90 -1.49 -3.26
CA ALA A 209 13.99 -0.50 -3.16
C ALA A 209 15.39 -1.15 -3.31
N ALA A 210 15.61 -2.34 -2.73
CA ALA A 210 16.86 -3.09 -2.84
C ALA A 210 17.13 -3.57 -4.27
N LEU A 211 16.09 -4.00 -4.99
CA LEU A 211 16.22 -4.40 -6.41
C LEU A 211 16.56 -3.20 -7.28
N LEU A 212 15.88 -2.07 -7.10
CA LEU A 212 16.13 -0.89 -7.92
C LEU A 212 17.52 -0.31 -7.70
N ILE A 213 17.99 -0.20 -6.46
CA ILE A 213 19.32 0.37 -6.19
C ILE A 213 20.44 -0.48 -6.81
N SER A 214 20.26 -1.78 -6.91
CA SER A 214 21.23 -2.67 -7.55
C SER A 214 21.33 -2.48 -9.06
N LYS A 215 20.25 -2.02 -9.70
CA LYS A 215 20.24 -1.69 -11.14
C LYS A 215 20.96 -0.37 -11.42
N VAL A 216 21.04 0.53 -10.44
CA VAL A 216 21.57 1.90 -10.58
C VAL A 216 23.05 2.00 -10.26
N ILE A 217 23.50 1.27 -9.24
CA ILE A 217 24.90 1.24 -8.83
C ILE A 217 25.63 0.28 -9.77
N GLU A 218 26.56 0.82 -10.55
CA GLU A 218 27.34 0.03 -11.50
C GLU A 218 28.13 -1.09 -10.82
N GLU A 219 28.29 -2.20 -11.52
CA GLU A 219 29.06 -3.34 -11.04
C GLU A 219 30.51 -2.89 -10.72
N GLY A 220 30.90 -3.04 -9.46
CA GLY A 220 32.20 -2.63 -8.95
C GLY A 220 32.20 -1.38 -8.07
N GLU A 221 31.19 -0.52 -8.19
CA GLU A 221 30.99 0.59 -7.28
C GLU A 221 30.14 0.15 -6.09
N ASN A 222 30.77 0.00 -4.92
CA ASN A 222 30.03 -0.18 -3.66
C ASN A 222 29.27 -1.52 -3.49
N THR A 223 29.88 -2.64 -3.86
CA THR A 223 29.33 -4.00 -3.69
C THR A 223 28.88 -4.27 -2.24
N ILE A 224 29.61 -3.76 -1.25
CA ILE A 224 29.27 -3.91 0.18
C ILE A 224 27.91 -3.27 0.49
N TYR A 225 27.65 -2.10 -0.05
CA TYR A 225 26.38 -1.40 0.17
C TYR A 225 25.20 -2.19 -0.46
N ILE A 226 25.34 -2.64 -1.70
CA ILE A 226 24.31 -3.44 -2.37
C ILE A 226 24.06 -4.74 -1.60
N LYS A 227 25.12 -5.41 -1.16
CA LYS A 227 25.02 -6.63 -0.34
C LYS A 227 24.21 -6.38 0.94
N MET A 228 24.56 -5.34 1.69
CA MET A 228 23.85 -4.98 2.93
C MET A 228 22.35 -4.74 2.67
N ARG A 229 21.99 -3.98 1.61
CA ARG A 229 20.58 -3.72 1.27
C ARG A 229 19.84 -4.98 0.81
N THR A 230 20.54 -5.88 0.11
CA THR A 230 20.00 -7.19 -0.32
C THR A 230 19.73 -8.09 0.89
N GLU A 231 20.68 -8.15 1.84
CA GLU A 231 20.53 -8.92 3.08
C GLU A 231 19.37 -8.40 3.94
N GLU A 232 19.25 -7.07 4.10
CA GLU A 232 18.10 -6.46 4.82
C GLU A 232 16.75 -6.77 4.14
N ALA A 233 16.72 -6.81 2.81
CA ALA A 233 15.51 -7.17 2.06
C ALA A 233 15.15 -8.64 2.23
N LEU A 234 16.14 -9.54 2.17
CA LEU A 234 15.96 -10.97 2.36
C LEU A 234 15.48 -11.28 3.80
N GLU A 235 16.07 -10.61 4.80
CA GLU A 235 15.64 -10.72 6.19
C GLU A 235 14.18 -10.27 6.36
N ALA A 236 13.81 -9.13 5.79
CA ALA A 236 12.44 -8.62 5.87
C ALA A 236 11.41 -9.58 5.24
N LEU A 237 11.75 -10.20 4.09
CA LEU A 237 10.89 -11.19 3.42
C LEU A 237 10.74 -12.45 4.27
N ARG A 238 11.83 -12.98 4.83
CA ARG A 238 11.82 -14.18 5.68
C ARG A 238 11.09 -13.95 7.01
N ASP A 239 11.31 -12.82 7.65
CA ASP A 239 10.66 -12.46 8.92
C ASP A 239 9.12 -12.41 8.81
N GLU A 240 8.61 -11.92 7.67
CA GLU A 240 7.18 -11.78 7.42
C GLU A 240 6.58 -12.93 6.59
N GLY A 241 7.39 -13.94 6.23
CA GLY A 241 6.96 -15.10 5.43
C GLY A 241 6.43 -14.70 4.05
N LYS A 242 7.05 -13.72 3.38
CA LYS A 242 6.62 -13.23 2.06
C LYS A 242 7.53 -13.80 0.98
N LEU A 243 6.93 -14.31 -0.09
CA LEU A 243 7.66 -14.88 -1.23
C LEU A 243 7.83 -13.89 -2.39
N LEU A 244 6.92 -12.93 -2.53
CA LEU A 244 6.99 -11.92 -3.58
C LEU A 244 8.31 -11.15 -3.50
N TYR A 245 9.00 -10.95 -4.62
CA TYR A 245 10.37 -10.44 -4.77
C TYR A 245 11.48 -11.38 -4.27
N MET A 246 11.18 -12.47 -3.58
CA MET A 246 12.21 -13.34 -3.02
C MET A 246 13.12 -13.96 -4.09
N PRO A 247 12.61 -14.47 -5.24
CA PRO A 247 13.46 -15.01 -6.29
C PRO A 247 14.48 -14.01 -6.84
N GLU A 248 14.06 -12.76 -7.05
CA GLU A 248 14.90 -11.70 -7.58
C GLU A 248 15.96 -11.26 -6.55
N ILE A 249 15.57 -11.13 -5.28
CA ILE A 249 16.50 -10.82 -4.19
C ILE A 249 17.51 -11.95 -4.00
N LEU A 250 17.08 -13.21 -4.07
CA LEU A 250 17.99 -14.36 -4.04
C LEU A 250 18.95 -14.37 -5.24
N SER A 251 18.46 -14.09 -6.46
CA SER A 251 19.32 -13.95 -7.63
C SER A 251 20.40 -12.90 -7.44
N GLN A 252 20.03 -11.76 -6.89
CA GLN A 252 20.96 -10.67 -6.61
C GLN A 252 21.99 -11.09 -5.56
N TYR A 253 21.56 -11.71 -4.48
CA TYR A 253 22.43 -12.15 -3.40
C TYR A 253 23.41 -13.23 -3.85
N ILE A 254 22.93 -14.24 -4.59
CA ILE A 254 23.77 -15.29 -5.18
C ILE A 254 24.88 -14.70 -6.06
N ARG A 255 24.54 -13.76 -6.98
CA ARG A 255 25.54 -13.08 -7.81
C ARG A 255 26.62 -12.37 -7.00
N ILE A 256 26.24 -11.74 -5.89
CA ILE A 256 27.20 -11.06 -5.00
C ILE A 256 28.13 -12.10 -4.35
N LEU A 257 27.57 -13.17 -3.79
CA LEU A 257 28.34 -14.22 -3.10
C LEU A 257 29.28 -14.97 -4.05
N GLU A 258 28.89 -15.21 -5.30
CA GLU A 258 29.74 -15.80 -6.34
C GLU A 258 30.94 -14.93 -6.66
N LYS A 259 30.74 -13.60 -6.81
CA LYS A 259 31.84 -12.64 -7.03
C LYS A 259 32.80 -12.57 -5.84
N GLU A 260 32.29 -12.71 -4.63
CA GLU A 260 33.10 -12.76 -3.40
C GLU A 260 33.78 -14.13 -3.18
N GLN A 261 33.54 -15.12 -4.05
CA GLN A 261 34.02 -16.50 -3.89
C GLN A 261 33.62 -17.10 -2.54
N SER A 262 32.40 -16.82 -2.10
CA SER A 262 31.82 -17.33 -0.85
C SER A 262 31.60 -18.85 -0.89
N ASN A 263 31.18 -19.44 0.24
CA ASN A 263 30.98 -20.89 0.39
C ASN A 263 30.01 -21.44 -0.67
N ALA A 264 30.50 -22.38 -1.49
CA ALA A 264 29.75 -22.99 -2.60
C ALA A 264 28.49 -23.76 -2.11
N ASP A 265 28.59 -24.45 -0.96
CA ASP A 265 27.45 -25.21 -0.41
C ASP A 265 26.32 -24.28 0.01
N PHE A 266 26.66 -23.11 0.58
CA PHE A 266 25.67 -22.11 0.94
C PHE A 266 24.99 -21.49 -0.30
N ILE A 267 25.76 -21.19 -1.34
CA ILE A 267 25.21 -20.69 -2.61
C ILE A 267 24.24 -21.71 -3.22
N GLU A 268 24.59 -23.00 -3.16
CA GLU A 268 23.71 -24.06 -3.68
C GLU A 268 22.38 -24.17 -2.91
N ILE A 269 22.40 -23.99 -1.58
CA ILE A 269 21.18 -23.94 -0.78
C ILE A 269 20.28 -22.76 -1.23
N LEU A 270 20.86 -21.59 -1.46
CA LEU A 270 20.09 -20.41 -1.93
C LEU A 270 19.50 -20.62 -3.33
N ARG A 271 20.22 -21.32 -4.22
CA ARG A 271 19.71 -21.67 -5.56
C ARG A 271 18.53 -22.65 -5.47
N GLN A 272 18.60 -23.63 -4.58
CA GLN A 272 17.50 -24.56 -4.36
C GLN A 272 16.27 -23.84 -3.76
N GLU A 273 16.47 -22.95 -2.80
CA GLU A 273 15.40 -22.09 -2.25
C GLU A 273 14.72 -21.29 -3.38
N GLN A 274 15.51 -20.59 -4.17
CA GLN A 274 15.03 -19.80 -5.31
C GLN A 274 14.24 -20.67 -6.31
N LYS A 275 14.77 -21.82 -6.68
CA LYS A 275 14.12 -22.73 -7.63
C LYS A 275 12.75 -23.18 -7.15
N CYS A 276 12.62 -23.57 -5.87
CA CYS A 276 11.34 -23.99 -5.30
C CYS A 276 10.32 -22.85 -5.33
N ILE A 277 10.72 -21.60 -5.05
CA ILE A 277 9.81 -20.46 -5.08
C ILE A 277 9.38 -20.15 -6.52
N LEU A 278 10.30 -20.18 -7.49
CA LEU A 278 9.98 -19.98 -8.90
C LEU A 278 9.02 -21.04 -9.46
N GLU A 279 9.13 -22.29 -9.02
CA GLU A 279 8.17 -23.35 -9.37
C GLU A 279 6.77 -23.01 -8.87
N VAL A 280 6.63 -22.52 -7.62
CA VAL A 280 5.35 -22.08 -7.07
C VAL A 280 4.80 -20.87 -7.83
N GLU A 281 5.63 -19.86 -8.11
CA GLU A 281 5.21 -18.68 -8.87
C GLU A 281 4.73 -19.05 -10.28
N HIS A 282 5.44 -19.96 -10.95
CA HIS A 282 5.05 -20.46 -12.25
C HIS A 282 3.72 -21.21 -12.22
N ASP A 283 3.51 -22.11 -11.25
CA ASP A 283 2.29 -22.90 -11.14
C ASP A 283 1.06 -22.04 -10.86
N TYR A 284 1.22 -20.94 -10.12
CA TYR A 284 0.15 -19.99 -9.80
C TYR A 284 0.13 -18.74 -10.70
N ASN A 285 1.00 -18.68 -11.72
CA ASN A 285 1.15 -17.55 -12.65
C ASN A 285 1.36 -16.21 -11.92
N VAL A 286 2.19 -16.22 -10.87
CA VAL A 286 2.56 -15.05 -10.09
C VAL A 286 3.81 -14.41 -10.67
N SER A 287 3.84 -13.08 -10.73
CA SER A 287 5.02 -12.30 -11.10
C SER A 287 5.03 -11.01 -10.31
N PHE A 288 6.18 -10.63 -9.73
CA PHE A 288 6.28 -9.38 -8.98
C PHE A 288 5.90 -8.14 -9.81
N GLU A 289 6.06 -8.19 -11.12
CA GLU A 289 5.67 -7.10 -12.03
C GLU A 289 4.17 -6.82 -11.98
N ASN A 290 3.35 -7.88 -11.93
CA ASN A 290 1.91 -7.75 -11.82
C ASN A 290 1.47 -7.22 -10.44
N TYR A 291 2.29 -7.45 -9.41
CA TYR A 291 2.01 -7.08 -8.01
C TYR A 291 2.74 -5.81 -7.56
N ARG A 292 3.44 -5.09 -8.45
CA ARG A 292 4.28 -3.93 -8.12
C ARG A 292 3.56 -2.87 -7.29
N LEU A 293 2.35 -2.50 -7.66
CA LEU A 293 1.52 -1.53 -6.95
C LEU A 293 0.39 -2.18 -6.11
N PHE A 294 0.36 -3.50 -6.01
CA PHE A 294 -0.65 -4.20 -5.24
C PHE A 294 -0.61 -3.82 -3.75
N GLU A 295 -1.77 -3.51 -3.19
CA GLU A 295 -1.90 -3.18 -1.76
C GLU A 295 -1.98 -4.46 -0.91
N HIS A 296 -0.83 -4.94 -0.43
CA HIS A 296 -0.73 -6.11 0.44
C HIS A 296 -1.11 -5.78 1.88
N VAL A 297 -2.38 -5.61 2.17
CA VAL A 297 -2.85 -5.32 3.53
C VAL A 297 -3.94 -6.31 3.95
N ILE A 298 -3.70 -7.00 5.06
CA ILE A 298 -4.76 -7.78 5.73
C ILE A 298 -5.59 -6.79 6.54
N ARG A 299 -6.89 -6.74 6.28
CA ARG A 299 -7.82 -5.85 6.97
C ARG A 299 -8.90 -6.65 7.66
N ASN A 300 -9.12 -6.36 8.94
CA ASN A 300 -10.21 -6.92 9.71
C ASN A 300 -11.37 -5.92 9.74
N PHE A 301 -12.49 -6.28 9.16
CA PHE A 301 -13.67 -5.43 9.17
C PHE A 301 -14.97 -6.24 9.24
N GLU A 302 -16.03 -5.60 9.72
CA GLU A 302 -17.41 -6.06 9.66
C GLU A 302 -18.24 -5.00 8.90
N VAL A 303 -19.21 -5.45 8.12
CA VAL A 303 -20.13 -4.53 7.45
C VAL A 303 -21.29 -4.20 8.39
N ASP A 304 -21.58 -2.92 8.56
CA ASP A 304 -22.59 -2.42 9.51
C ASP A 304 -23.96 -3.08 9.33
N ALA A 305 -24.43 -3.16 8.09
CA ALA A 305 -25.69 -3.81 7.74
C ALA A 305 -25.76 -5.27 8.20
N GLU A 306 -24.69 -6.03 7.97
CA GLU A 306 -24.61 -7.44 8.37
C GLU A 306 -24.45 -7.58 9.89
N LEU A 307 -23.65 -6.73 10.51
CA LEU A 307 -23.45 -6.70 11.96
C LEU A 307 -24.78 -6.43 12.69
N ILE A 308 -25.54 -5.41 12.26
CA ILE A 308 -26.86 -5.08 12.83
C ILE A 308 -27.81 -6.26 12.66
N ARG A 309 -27.93 -6.79 11.44
CA ARG A 309 -28.80 -7.91 11.13
C ARG A 309 -28.48 -9.16 11.95
N ARG A 310 -27.18 -9.53 12.05
CA ARG A 310 -26.69 -10.69 12.80
C ARG A 310 -26.96 -10.52 14.29
N THR A 311 -26.64 -9.36 14.86
CA THR A 311 -26.84 -9.07 16.28
C THR A 311 -28.30 -9.06 16.66
N ARG A 312 -29.18 -8.43 15.85
CA ARG A 312 -30.61 -8.45 16.05
C ARG A 312 -31.17 -9.88 16.09
N ARG A 313 -30.79 -10.71 15.11
CA ARG A 313 -31.22 -12.12 15.03
C ARG A 313 -30.72 -12.93 16.22
N ALA A 314 -29.49 -12.76 16.62
CA ALA A 314 -28.90 -13.42 17.79
C ALA A 314 -29.65 -13.04 19.09
N SER A 315 -30.10 -11.78 19.20
CA SER A 315 -30.90 -11.28 20.30
C SER A 315 -32.39 -11.64 20.20
N LYS A 316 -32.78 -12.37 19.15
CA LYS A 316 -34.19 -12.75 18.86
C LYS A 316 -35.16 -11.57 18.74
N LEU A 317 -34.66 -10.39 18.33
CA LEU A 317 -35.48 -9.21 18.11
C LEU A 317 -36.04 -9.19 16.69
N THR A 318 -37.29 -8.69 16.56
CA THR A 318 -37.86 -8.34 15.25
C THR A 318 -37.29 -7.00 14.77
N GLN A 319 -37.43 -6.68 13.48
CA GLN A 319 -37.07 -5.34 12.98
C GLN A 319 -37.90 -4.25 13.65
N GLU A 320 -39.19 -4.50 13.84
CA GLU A 320 -40.12 -3.60 14.54
C GLU A 320 -39.64 -3.30 15.98
N SER A 321 -39.32 -4.35 16.74
CA SER A 321 -38.85 -4.20 18.13
C SER A 321 -37.48 -3.50 18.24
N LEU A 322 -36.56 -3.72 17.28
CA LEU A 322 -35.26 -3.03 17.31
C LEU A 322 -35.39 -1.57 16.83
N SER A 323 -36.34 -1.26 15.95
CA SER A 323 -36.52 0.10 15.44
C SER A 323 -37.33 1.02 16.38
N GLU A 324 -38.01 0.46 17.40
CA GLU A 324 -38.83 1.21 18.35
C GLU A 324 -38.01 2.32 19.02
N ASP A 325 -38.55 3.54 19.05
CA ASP A 325 -37.94 4.76 19.58
C ASP A 325 -36.60 5.21 18.91
N ILE A 326 -36.14 4.50 17.84
CA ILE A 326 -34.88 4.80 17.13
C ILE A 326 -35.16 5.30 15.71
N CYS A 327 -35.93 4.53 14.93
CA CYS A 327 -36.22 4.82 13.52
C CYS A 327 -37.47 4.05 13.06
N THR A 328 -37.90 4.20 11.80
CA THR A 328 -38.98 3.37 11.27
C THR A 328 -38.46 1.96 10.93
N GLN A 329 -39.34 0.96 11.01
CA GLN A 329 -39.01 -0.40 10.58
C GLN A 329 -38.51 -0.46 9.12
N GLU A 330 -39.10 0.36 8.24
CA GLU A 330 -38.65 0.48 6.85
C GLU A 330 -37.23 1.03 6.74
N THR A 331 -36.88 2.01 7.57
CA THR A 331 -35.51 2.54 7.64
C THR A 331 -34.54 1.46 8.10
N LEU A 332 -34.86 0.70 9.15
CA LEU A 332 -34.02 -0.41 9.61
C LEU A 332 -33.88 -1.49 8.54
N ALA A 333 -34.98 -1.86 7.86
CA ALA A 333 -34.94 -2.83 6.77
C ALA A 333 -34.03 -2.36 5.60
N ARG A 334 -34.04 -1.05 5.27
CA ARG A 334 -33.12 -0.48 4.27
C ARG A 334 -31.67 -0.56 4.72
N ILE A 335 -31.37 -0.23 5.97
CA ILE A 335 -30.03 -0.33 6.56
C ILE A 335 -29.53 -1.76 6.51
N GLU A 336 -30.31 -2.74 6.99
CA GLU A 336 -29.96 -4.16 6.98
C GLU A 336 -29.77 -4.75 5.56
N ASN A 337 -30.31 -4.11 4.54
CA ASN A 337 -30.14 -4.49 3.14
C ASN A 337 -29.02 -3.68 2.44
N GLY A 338 -28.31 -2.82 3.18
CA GLY A 338 -27.24 -2.00 2.64
C GLY A 338 -27.69 -0.88 1.71
N ASN A 339 -28.91 -0.43 1.82
CA ASN A 339 -29.53 0.65 1.06
C ASN A 339 -29.65 1.87 1.97
N GLN A 340 -28.55 2.64 2.12
CA GLN A 340 -28.57 3.90 2.87
C GLN A 340 -28.96 5.10 2.02
#